data_aef76342affb8b53d30a8b0aeaa606e4
#
_entry.id   aef76342affb8b53d30a8b0aeaa606e4
#
_cell.length_a   1.000
_cell.length_b   1.000
_cell.length_c   1.000
_cell.angle_alpha   90.00
_cell.angle_beta   90.00
_cell.angle_gamma   90.00
#
_symmetry.space_group_name_H-M   'P 1'
#
loop_
_entity.id
_entity.type
_entity.pdbx_description
1 polymer ?
#
loop_
_entity_poly.entity_id
_entity_poly.type
_entity_poly.pdbx_seq_one_letter_code
_entity_poly.pdbx_strand_id
1 'polypeptide(L)'
;MIDQYGRTIEYLRISVTDRCNLRCVYCMPEEGIEQLPHEQILTFDEIERVCRISTELGISKIKLTGGEPLVRKGLPDLLGKIKRISRIEQVTLTTNGILLKNQLDELMHQGLDAVNISIDTLDETCYHTVTRCCLLYTSDA
;
A
#
# COMPACT_ATOMS: atom_id res chain seq x y z
N MET A 1 -11.24 -15.67 -12.09
CA MET A 1 -12.36 -14.98 -12.79
C MET A 1 -11.87 -14.54 -14.17
N ILE A 2 -12.70 -14.69 -15.22
CA ILE A 2 -12.34 -14.26 -16.59
C ILE A 2 -13.22 -13.06 -16.94
N ASP A 3 -12.60 -11.99 -17.46
CA ASP A 3 -13.33 -10.80 -17.90
C ASP A 3 -13.90 -10.95 -19.32
N GLN A 4 -14.64 -9.95 -19.80
CA GLN A 4 -15.24 -9.97 -21.15
C GLN A 4 -14.23 -9.96 -22.29
N TYR A 5 -12.92 -9.74 -22.02
CA TYR A 5 -11.84 -9.77 -22.98
C TYR A 5 -11.01 -11.06 -22.90
N GLY A 6 -11.45 -12.06 -22.14
CA GLY A 6 -10.76 -13.34 -21.96
C GLY A 6 -9.55 -13.29 -21.02
N ARG A 7 -9.34 -12.22 -20.23
CA ARG A 7 -8.22 -12.10 -19.30
C ARG A 7 -8.59 -12.71 -17.96
N THR A 8 -7.68 -13.51 -17.41
CA THR A 8 -7.83 -14.03 -16.05
C THR A 8 -7.51 -12.93 -15.03
N ILE A 9 -8.47 -12.60 -14.18
CA ILE A 9 -8.33 -11.65 -13.09
C ILE A 9 -7.95 -12.40 -11.83
N GLU A 10 -6.70 -12.26 -11.39
CA GLU A 10 -6.11 -12.92 -10.20
C GLU A 10 -5.63 -11.93 -9.14
N TYR A 11 -5.76 -10.65 -9.42
CA TYR A 11 -5.08 -9.59 -8.70
C TYR A 11 -6.08 -8.58 -8.15
N LEU A 12 -5.95 -8.27 -6.85
CA LEU A 12 -6.75 -7.25 -6.17
C LEU A 12 -5.83 -6.19 -5.56
N ARG A 13 -6.11 -4.94 -5.86
CA ARG A 13 -5.43 -3.78 -5.26
C ARG A 13 -6.35 -3.16 -4.21
N ILE A 14 -5.82 -2.98 -3.00
CA ILE A 14 -6.57 -2.45 -1.86
C ILE A 14 -5.89 -1.18 -1.37
N SER A 15 -6.61 -0.06 -1.38
CA SER A 15 -6.23 1.16 -0.68
C SER A 15 -6.58 1.00 0.79
N VAL A 16 -5.58 1.00 1.66
CA VAL A 16 -5.79 0.80 3.11
C VAL A 16 -6.00 2.11 3.87
N THR A 17 -5.69 3.25 3.24
CA THR A 17 -5.83 4.58 3.86
C THR A 17 -5.86 5.67 2.79
N ASP A 18 -6.53 6.77 3.06
CA ASP A 18 -6.49 8.03 2.29
C ASP A 18 -5.33 8.94 2.72
N ARG A 19 -4.69 8.65 3.87
CA ARG A 19 -3.62 9.48 4.45
C ARG A 19 -2.30 9.24 3.75
N CYS A 20 -1.52 10.32 3.57
CA CYS A 20 -0.17 10.27 3.06
C CYS A 20 0.72 11.26 3.83
N ASN A 21 1.99 10.93 3.99
CA ASN A 21 3.01 11.80 4.57
C ASN A 21 3.72 12.69 3.53
N LEU A 22 3.36 12.59 2.25
CA LEU A 22 3.79 13.46 1.16
C LEU A 22 2.63 14.30 0.61
N ARG A 23 2.99 15.35 -0.17
CA ARG A 23 2.06 16.25 -0.86
C ARG A 23 2.47 16.42 -2.31
N CYS A 24 2.70 15.30 -3.01
CA CYS A 24 3.17 15.32 -4.40
C CYS A 24 2.25 16.17 -5.29
N VAL A 25 2.86 17.06 -6.08
CA VAL A 25 2.16 18.09 -6.87
C VAL A 25 1.12 17.52 -7.84
N TYR A 26 1.33 16.32 -8.33
CA TYR A 26 0.44 15.63 -9.26
C TYR A 26 -0.63 14.76 -8.55
N CYS A 27 -0.55 14.59 -7.24
CA CYS A 27 -1.39 13.66 -6.48
C CYS A 27 -2.32 14.37 -5.50
N MET A 28 -1.82 15.37 -4.78
CA MET A 28 -2.51 15.97 -3.66
C MET A 28 -2.23 17.48 -3.57
N PRO A 29 -3.24 18.33 -3.30
CA PRO A 29 -3.04 19.75 -3.00
C PRO A 29 -2.06 19.94 -1.83
N GLU A 30 -1.46 21.13 -1.73
CA GLU A 30 -0.50 21.44 -0.66
C GLU A 30 -1.12 21.37 0.74
N GLU A 31 -2.32 21.88 0.87
CA GLU A 31 -3.14 21.83 2.09
C GLU A 31 -3.64 20.42 2.43
N GLY A 32 -3.48 19.46 1.50
CA GLY A 32 -3.99 18.10 1.63
C GLY A 32 -5.43 17.96 1.11
N ILE A 33 -6.02 16.81 1.39
CA ILE A 33 -7.44 16.52 1.13
C ILE A 33 -8.19 16.39 2.44
N GLU A 34 -9.48 16.62 2.43
CA GLU A 34 -10.35 16.30 3.56
C GLU A 34 -10.26 14.78 3.84
N GLN A 35 -9.84 14.45 5.05
CA GLN A 35 -9.66 13.05 5.43
C GLN A 35 -11.00 12.43 5.78
N LEU A 36 -11.21 11.21 5.31
CA LEU A 36 -12.40 10.45 5.69
C LEU A 36 -12.38 10.15 7.20
N PRO A 37 -13.52 10.23 7.88
CA PRO A 37 -13.65 9.74 9.25
C PRO A 37 -13.26 8.27 9.35
N HIS A 38 -12.71 7.86 10.49
CA HIS A 38 -12.27 6.47 10.71
C HIS A 38 -13.38 5.43 10.43
N GLU A 39 -14.63 5.79 10.69
CA GLU A 39 -15.81 4.93 10.48
C GLU A 39 -16.11 4.66 9.00
N GLN A 40 -15.56 5.48 8.10
CA GLN A 40 -15.72 5.32 6.65
C GLN A 40 -14.54 4.60 6.00
N ILE A 41 -13.49 4.29 6.78
CA ILE A 41 -12.34 3.51 6.30
C ILE A 41 -12.48 2.08 6.80
N LEU A 42 -12.38 1.11 5.91
CA LEU A 42 -12.45 -0.31 6.26
C LEU A 42 -11.46 -0.66 7.38
N THR A 43 -11.95 -1.38 8.37
CA THR A 43 -11.11 -1.98 9.41
C THR A 43 -10.24 -3.10 8.81
N PHE A 44 -9.20 -3.50 9.52
CA PHE A 44 -8.34 -4.62 9.07
C PHE A 44 -9.10 -5.94 8.97
N ASP A 45 -10.09 -6.17 9.84
CA ASP A 45 -10.92 -7.37 9.80
C ASP A 45 -11.85 -7.37 8.58
N GLU A 46 -12.38 -6.22 8.20
CA GLU A 46 -13.17 -6.08 6.97
C GLU A 46 -12.31 -6.28 5.73
N ILE A 47 -11.08 -5.71 5.70
CA ILE A 47 -10.13 -5.92 4.60
C ILE A 47 -9.75 -7.40 4.49
N GLU A 48 -9.44 -8.07 5.60
CA GLU A 48 -9.18 -9.51 5.63
C GLU A 48 -10.37 -10.28 5.07
N ARG A 49 -11.59 -9.94 5.48
CA ARG A 49 -12.81 -10.58 4.99
C ARG A 49 -12.98 -10.39 3.47
N VAL A 50 -12.74 -9.18 2.97
CA VAL A 50 -12.76 -8.92 1.51
C VAL A 50 -11.74 -9.78 0.78
N CYS A 51 -10.49 -9.86 1.29
CA CYS A 51 -9.46 -10.72 0.72
C CYS A 51 -9.90 -12.19 0.71
N ARG A 52 -10.49 -12.69 1.79
CA ARG A 52 -10.97 -14.07 1.90
C ARG A 52 -12.06 -14.38 0.87
N ILE A 53 -13.05 -13.51 0.76
CA ILE A 53 -14.13 -13.68 -0.24
C ILE A 53 -13.58 -13.59 -1.67
N SER A 54 -12.62 -12.70 -1.92
CA SER A 54 -12.03 -12.54 -3.25
C SER A 54 -11.31 -13.80 -3.75
N THR A 55 -10.79 -14.65 -2.84
CA THR A 55 -10.18 -15.93 -3.24
C THR A 55 -11.18 -16.91 -3.84
N GLU A 56 -12.45 -16.84 -3.48
CA GLU A 56 -13.52 -17.66 -4.06
C GLU A 56 -13.77 -17.26 -5.52
N LEU A 57 -13.44 -16.02 -5.88
CA LEU A 57 -13.52 -15.50 -7.25
C LEU A 57 -12.23 -15.75 -8.06
N GLY A 58 -11.21 -16.40 -7.46
CA GLY A 58 -9.94 -16.72 -8.11
C GLY A 58 -8.86 -15.66 -7.95
N ILE A 59 -8.99 -14.71 -7.03
CA ILE A 59 -7.93 -13.78 -6.66
C ILE A 59 -6.91 -14.50 -5.78
N SER A 60 -5.63 -14.46 -6.20
CA SER A 60 -4.51 -15.05 -5.44
C SER A 60 -3.42 -14.04 -5.11
N LYS A 61 -3.50 -12.83 -5.67
CA LYS A 61 -2.48 -11.79 -5.51
C LYS A 61 -3.11 -10.52 -4.97
N ILE A 62 -2.57 -10.02 -3.85
CA ILE A 62 -3.04 -8.79 -3.20
C ILE A 62 -1.94 -7.74 -3.26
N LYS A 63 -2.30 -6.51 -3.61
CA LYS A 63 -1.41 -5.35 -3.46
C LYS A 63 -2.02 -4.36 -2.47
N LEU A 64 -1.27 -4.07 -1.42
CA LEU A 64 -1.62 -3.03 -0.47
C LEU A 64 -1.06 -1.69 -0.95
N THR A 65 -1.90 -0.68 -0.91
CA THR A 65 -1.61 0.69 -1.32
C THR A 65 -2.47 1.66 -0.51
N GLY A 66 -2.56 2.92 -0.92
CA GLY A 66 -3.38 3.92 -0.25
C GLY A 66 -2.99 5.30 -0.71
N GLY A 67 -3.08 6.30 0.17
CA GLY A 67 -2.20 7.43 0.14
C GLY A 67 -0.77 6.91 0.34
N GLU A 68 -0.37 6.73 1.61
CA GLU A 68 0.85 5.97 1.96
C GLU A 68 0.46 4.86 2.95
N PRO A 69 0.52 3.59 2.56
CA PRO A 69 0.04 2.50 3.42
C PRO A 69 0.80 2.37 4.74
N LEU A 70 2.10 2.71 4.76
CA LEU A 70 2.95 2.60 5.96
C LEU A 70 2.62 3.64 7.05
N VAL A 71 1.80 4.65 6.77
CA VAL A 71 1.30 5.57 7.82
C VAL A 71 0.16 4.93 8.63
N ARG A 72 -0.49 3.89 8.11
CA ARG A 72 -1.52 3.18 8.85
C ARG A 72 -0.90 2.21 9.84
N LYS A 73 -1.03 2.52 11.15
CA LYS A 73 -0.49 1.69 12.23
C LYS A 73 -1.05 0.27 12.16
N GLY A 74 -0.18 -0.72 12.39
CA GLY A 74 -0.55 -2.14 12.39
C GLY A 74 -0.66 -2.75 10.98
N LEU A 75 -0.14 -2.10 9.94
CA LEU A 75 -0.13 -2.65 8.59
C LEU A 75 0.56 -4.02 8.50
N PRO A 76 1.69 -4.29 9.20
CA PRO A 76 2.29 -5.62 9.23
C PRO A 76 1.34 -6.71 9.73
N ASP A 77 0.53 -6.41 10.75
CA ASP A 77 -0.47 -7.36 11.28
C ASP A 77 -1.53 -7.71 10.22
N LEU A 78 -2.02 -6.69 9.48
CA LEU A 78 -2.95 -6.90 8.38
C LEU A 78 -2.31 -7.79 7.30
N LEU A 79 -1.06 -7.50 6.93
CA LEU A 79 -0.33 -8.29 5.95
C LEU A 79 -0.25 -9.76 6.38
N GLY A 80 0.13 -10.01 7.63
CA GLY A 80 0.19 -11.36 8.19
C GLY A 80 -1.18 -12.06 8.21
N LYS A 81 -2.28 -11.35 8.49
CA LYS A 81 -3.64 -11.89 8.38
C LYS A 81 -3.95 -12.32 6.95
N ILE A 82 -3.63 -11.48 5.95
CA ILE A 82 -3.87 -11.78 4.55
C ILE A 82 -3.02 -12.97 4.09
N LYS A 83 -1.74 -13.02 4.45
CA LYS A 83 -0.84 -14.15 4.08
C LYS A 83 -1.29 -15.50 4.64
N ARG A 84 -2.03 -15.53 5.73
CA ARG A 84 -2.60 -16.77 6.29
C ARG A 84 -3.82 -17.29 5.55
N ILE A 85 -4.36 -16.54 4.58
CA ILE A 85 -5.47 -17.01 3.74
C ILE A 85 -4.93 -18.01 2.73
N SER A 86 -5.41 -19.26 2.77
CA SER A 86 -4.81 -20.41 2.09
C SER A 86 -4.65 -20.30 0.56
N ARG A 87 -5.40 -19.42 -0.11
CA ARG A 87 -5.34 -19.22 -1.56
C ARG A 87 -4.58 -17.96 -1.97
N ILE A 88 -4.10 -17.19 -1.01
CA ILE A 88 -3.28 -16.01 -1.32
C ILE A 88 -1.82 -16.46 -1.48
N GLU A 89 -1.33 -16.33 -2.69
CA GLU A 89 0.03 -16.69 -3.08
C GLU A 89 1.00 -15.52 -2.87
N GLN A 90 0.54 -14.30 -3.17
CA GLN A 90 1.40 -13.12 -3.18
C GLN A 90 0.72 -11.92 -2.51
N VAL A 91 1.46 -11.27 -1.59
CA VAL A 91 1.09 -9.97 -1.02
C VAL A 91 2.21 -8.98 -1.27
N THR A 92 1.90 -7.89 -1.96
CA THR A 92 2.87 -6.85 -2.31
C THR A 92 2.44 -5.50 -1.74
N LEU A 93 3.39 -4.58 -1.63
CA LEU A 93 3.20 -3.24 -1.10
C LEU A 93 3.65 -2.20 -2.13
N THR A 94 2.90 -1.11 -2.28
CA THR A 94 3.37 0.09 -2.98
C THR A 94 3.48 1.22 -1.97
N THR A 95 4.66 1.80 -1.84
CA THR A 95 4.99 2.84 -0.85
C THR A 95 5.89 3.92 -1.44
N ASN A 96 5.88 5.11 -0.86
CA ASN A 96 6.88 6.15 -1.18
C ASN A 96 8.26 5.89 -0.54
N GLY A 97 8.38 4.85 0.29
CA GLY A 97 9.64 4.39 0.88
C GLY A 97 10.07 5.08 2.17
N ILE A 98 9.56 6.26 2.52
CA ILE A 98 10.04 7.05 3.68
C ILE A 98 9.99 6.26 5.00
N LEU A 99 8.92 5.51 5.21
CA LEU A 99 8.74 4.73 6.45
C LEU A 99 9.19 3.28 6.32
N LEU A 100 9.63 2.86 5.12
CA LEU A 100 9.92 1.46 4.82
C LEU A 100 11.04 0.90 5.70
N LYS A 101 12.14 1.63 5.84
CA LYS A 101 13.31 1.21 6.64
C LYS A 101 12.93 0.80 8.07
N ASN A 102 12.00 1.52 8.67
CA ASN A 102 11.59 1.30 10.08
C ASN A 102 10.64 0.11 10.26
N GLN A 103 10.02 -0.36 9.18
CA GLN A 103 8.99 -1.42 9.22
C GLN A 103 9.35 -2.65 8.39
N LEU A 104 10.47 -2.60 7.64
CA LEU A 104 10.83 -3.64 6.67
C LEU A 104 10.98 -5.02 7.31
N ASP A 105 11.70 -5.11 8.42
CA ASP A 105 11.95 -6.38 9.11
C ASP A 105 10.64 -7.04 9.57
N GLU A 106 9.71 -6.23 10.10
CA GLU A 106 8.42 -6.72 10.54
C GLU A 106 7.55 -7.15 9.35
N LEU A 107 7.53 -6.36 8.27
CA LEU A 107 6.82 -6.70 7.04
C LEU A 107 7.34 -8.00 6.42
N MET A 108 8.65 -8.20 6.39
CA MET A 108 9.28 -9.44 5.91
C MET A 108 8.93 -10.63 6.81
N HIS A 109 8.94 -10.43 8.13
CA HIS A 109 8.56 -11.48 9.09
C HIS A 109 7.10 -11.91 8.89
N GLN A 110 6.21 -10.99 8.55
CA GLN A 110 4.81 -11.27 8.25
C GLN A 110 4.57 -11.84 6.85
N GLY A 111 5.63 -11.98 6.03
CA GLY A 111 5.58 -12.64 4.73
C GLY A 111 5.30 -11.71 3.54
N LEU A 112 5.78 -10.48 3.58
CA LEU A 112 5.76 -9.59 2.42
C LEU A 112 6.59 -10.17 1.27
N ASP A 113 6.00 -10.30 0.08
CA ASP A 113 6.67 -10.93 -1.07
C ASP A 113 7.47 -9.92 -1.90
N ALA A 114 6.97 -8.69 -2.05
CA ALA A 114 7.67 -7.64 -2.79
C ALA A 114 7.18 -6.24 -2.43
N VAL A 115 8.07 -5.26 -2.65
CA VAL A 115 7.78 -3.83 -2.49
C VAL A 115 7.99 -3.11 -3.80
N ASN A 116 7.05 -2.24 -4.16
CA ASN A 116 7.20 -1.24 -5.20
C ASN A 116 7.43 0.11 -4.54
N ILE A 117 8.60 0.68 -4.72
CA ILE A 117 8.92 2.03 -4.22
C ILE A 117 8.60 3.04 -5.31
N SER A 118 7.69 3.98 -4.99
CA SER A 118 7.35 5.08 -5.88
C SER A 118 8.33 6.23 -5.65
N ILE A 119 9.24 6.43 -6.59
CA ILE A 119 10.20 7.52 -6.58
C ILE A 119 10.28 8.13 -7.97
N ASP A 120 10.14 9.46 -8.06
CA ASP A 120 10.09 10.17 -9.34
C ASP A 120 11.47 10.63 -9.80
N THR A 121 12.38 10.88 -8.86
CA THR A 121 13.73 11.43 -9.12
C THR A 121 14.66 11.11 -7.98
N LEU A 122 15.97 11.02 -8.29
CA LEU A 122 17.07 10.95 -7.32
C LEU A 122 17.77 12.31 -7.10
N ASP A 123 17.34 13.34 -7.82
CA ASP A 123 17.81 14.72 -7.59
C ASP A 123 17.03 15.33 -6.41
N GLU A 124 17.75 15.80 -5.41
CA GLU A 124 17.18 16.29 -4.15
C GLU A 124 16.29 17.53 -4.37
N THR A 125 16.69 18.47 -5.19
CA THR A 125 15.94 19.69 -5.46
C THR A 125 14.64 19.37 -6.19
N CYS A 126 14.73 18.49 -7.19
CA CYS A 126 13.58 18.02 -7.95
C CYS A 126 12.63 17.21 -7.04
N TYR A 127 13.17 16.32 -6.19
CA TYR A 127 12.38 15.54 -5.23
C TYR A 127 11.59 16.45 -4.29
N HIS A 128 12.27 17.46 -3.70
CA HIS A 128 11.61 18.45 -2.84
C HIS A 128 10.47 19.18 -3.56
N THR A 129 10.72 19.60 -4.80
CA THR A 129 9.72 20.31 -5.61
C THR A 129 8.51 19.43 -5.92
N VAL A 130 8.74 18.17 -6.29
CA VAL A 130 7.68 17.24 -6.66
C VAL A 130 6.89 16.77 -5.46
N THR A 131 7.56 16.38 -4.37
CA THR A 131 6.92 15.79 -3.20
C THR A 131 6.50 16.80 -2.13
N ARG A 132 7.00 18.02 -2.23
CA ARG A 132 6.92 19.08 -1.19
C ARG A 132 7.48 18.62 0.16
N CYS A 133 8.47 17.74 0.14
CA CYS A 133 9.11 17.17 1.33
C CYS A 133 10.62 17.14 1.20
N CYS A 134 11.34 17.50 2.28
CA CYS A 134 12.81 17.57 2.33
C CYS A 134 13.50 16.24 2.63
N LEU A 135 12.82 15.09 2.57
CA LEU A 135 13.30 13.83 3.17
C LEU A 135 13.86 12.82 2.15
N LEU A 136 14.59 13.26 1.10
CA LEU A 136 15.21 12.31 0.17
C LEU A 136 16.21 11.37 0.88
N TYR A 137 16.92 11.88 1.88
CA TYR A 137 17.93 11.12 2.64
C TYR A 137 17.38 10.02 3.56
N THR A 138 16.07 9.96 3.79
CA THR A 138 15.48 8.89 4.60
C THR A 138 15.10 7.66 3.78
N SER A 139 15.29 7.72 2.47
CA SER A 139 15.03 6.62 1.52
C SER A 139 16.26 5.74 1.27
N ASP A 140 17.38 5.97 1.97
CA ASP A 140 18.58 5.13 1.90
C ASP A 140 18.28 3.72 2.47
N ALA A 141 17.70 2.92 1.61
CA ALA A 141 17.44 1.51 1.86
C ALA A 141 18.22 0.65 0.87
#